data_55769d36a95239d8a7b522941f9e1e05
#
_entry.id   55769d36a95239d8a7b522941f9e1e05
#
_cell.length_a   1.000
_cell.length_b   1.000
_cell.length_c   1.000
_cell.angle_alpha   90.00
_cell.angle_beta   90.00
_cell.angle_gamma   90.00
#
_symmetry.space_group_name_H-M   'P 1'
#
loop_
_entity.id
_entity.type
_entity.pdbx_description
1 polymer ?
#
loop_
_entity_poly.entity_id
_entity_poly.type
_entity_poly.pdbx_seq_one_letter_code
_entity_poly.pdbx_strand_id
1 'polypeptide(L)'
;QYLKNMDVGGTFSVSVVVDDQLWGLFASHNQEAKPVDPSLLLAAELAGKMISLRVQHAVKTQHQTSKRTCMSIANKFLSVDDSSLAIQTYWQRAQTDLMGLFPCDGLAVMVGNDINAFGDAPSKTTLHEICSLCPNQGDTPFFADNLQTHLPNAKLGKTGGAMILPLAQKGGIKLVFLRNLAETQVRWAGTPNKDVVWDGDTIRLGPRNTFETYVERTKGRSVEWAAGDIE
;
A
#
# COMPACT_ATOMS: atom_id res chain seq x y z
N GLN A 1 28.38 15.00 -10.81
CA GLN A 1 28.96 13.94 -11.67
C GLN A 1 27.88 13.11 -12.40
N TYR A 2 26.81 12.63 -11.72
CA TYR A 2 25.75 11.81 -12.30
C TYR A 2 25.02 12.51 -13.48
N LEU A 3 24.59 13.75 -13.28
CA LEU A 3 23.92 14.53 -14.35
C LEU A 3 24.83 14.80 -15.55
N LYS A 4 26.13 15.02 -15.30
CA LYS A 4 27.10 15.15 -16.39
C LYS A 4 27.25 13.87 -17.19
N ASN A 5 27.20 12.70 -16.51
CA ASN A 5 27.26 11.40 -17.18
C ASN A 5 26.00 11.10 -18.01
N MET A 6 24.88 11.81 -17.73
CA MET A 6 23.64 11.73 -18.49
C MET A 6 23.57 12.77 -19.63
N ASP A 7 24.66 13.50 -19.88
CA ASP A 7 24.71 14.58 -20.86
C ASP A 7 23.67 15.69 -20.58
N VAL A 8 23.43 15.96 -19.29
CA VAL A 8 22.50 16.99 -18.82
C VAL A 8 23.28 18.26 -18.53
N GLY A 9 23.04 19.30 -19.34
CA GLY A 9 23.64 20.63 -19.19
C GLY A 9 22.89 21.53 -18.19
N GLY A 10 21.59 21.28 -17.99
CA GLY A 10 20.78 22.03 -17.02
C GLY A 10 19.72 21.17 -16.37
N THR A 11 19.40 21.44 -15.11
CA THR A 11 18.32 20.77 -14.40
C THR A 11 17.52 21.78 -13.59
N PHE A 12 16.20 21.55 -13.54
CA PHE A 12 15.25 22.33 -12.77
C PHE A 12 14.29 21.38 -12.07
N SER A 13 14.06 21.58 -10.79
CA SER A 13 13.18 20.72 -9.99
C SER A 13 12.18 21.54 -9.19
N VAL A 14 10.94 21.05 -9.13
CA VAL A 14 9.86 21.61 -8.33
C VAL A 14 9.41 20.57 -7.33
N SER A 15 9.49 20.90 -6.05
CA SER A 15 9.10 19.99 -4.98
C SER A 15 7.59 20.03 -4.74
N VAL A 16 7.02 18.85 -4.48
CA VAL A 16 5.66 18.67 -3.98
C VAL A 16 5.78 18.28 -2.51
N VAL A 17 5.31 19.17 -1.62
CA VAL A 17 5.44 18.99 -0.17
C VAL A 17 4.03 18.84 0.44
N VAL A 18 3.85 17.79 1.23
CA VAL A 18 2.60 17.49 1.94
C VAL A 18 2.93 17.30 3.42
N ASP A 19 2.24 18.03 4.30
CA ASP A 19 2.45 17.98 5.75
C ASP A 19 3.95 18.12 6.14
N ASP A 20 4.62 19.12 5.54
CA ASP A 20 6.06 19.44 5.70
C ASP A 20 7.03 18.33 5.28
N GLN A 21 6.55 17.31 4.58
CA GLN A 21 7.38 16.23 4.03
C GLN A 21 7.42 16.29 2.51
N LEU A 22 8.57 15.95 1.94
CA LEU A 22 8.73 15.83 0.49
C LEU A 22 7.94 14.61 0.01
N TRP A 23 6.78 14.88 -0.62
CA TRP A 23 5.93 13.84 -1.20
C TRP A 23 6.43 13.38 -2.57
N GLY A 24 6.98 14.32 -3.33
CA GLY A 24 7.50 14.04 -4.67
C GLY A 24 8.15 15.27 -5.28
N LEU A 25 8.66 15.13 -6.50
CA LEU A 25 9.23 16.23 -7.25
C LEU A 25 8.99 16.07 -8.74
N PHE A 26 8.88 17.20 -9.43
CA PHE A 26 8.98 17.29 -10.88
C PHE A 26 10.39 17.69 -11.24
N ALA A 27 11.12 16.86 -11.97
CA ALA A 27 12.45 17.15 -12.45
C ALA A 27 12.43 17.32 -13.98
N SER A 28 12.96 18.43 -14.45
CA SER A 28 13.15 18.72 -15.87
C SER A 28 14.64 18.81 -16.18
N HIS A 29 15.05 18.15 -17.24
CA HIS A 29 16.43 18.14 -17.70
C HIS A 29 16.54 18.75 -19.09
N ASN A 30 17.63 19.44 -19.36
CA ASN A 30 17.97 19.96 -20.68
C ASN A 30 19.42 19.58 -20.98
N GLN A 31 19.68 19.21 -22.22
CA GLN A 31 21.04 18.90 -22.68
C GLN A 31 21.94 20.13 -22.65
N GLU A 32 21.39 21.30 -22.96
CA GLU A 32 22.13 22.55 -22.89
C GLU A 32 21.86 23.31 -21.60
N ALA A 33 22.88 24.01 -21.10
CA ALA A 33 22.72 24.94 -20.01
C ALA A 33 21.94 26.16 -20.47
N LYS A 34 20.68 26.27 -20.00
CA LYS A 34 19.81 27.43 -20.30
C LYS A 34 19.53 28.19 -19.00
N PRO A 35 19.66 29.52 -19.00
CA PRO A 35 19.20 30.32 -17.89
C PRO A 35 17.67 30.18 -17.79
N VAL A 36 17.16 30.02 -16.58
CA VAL A 36 15.73 29.95 -16.32
C VAL A 36 15.24 31.35 -16.04
N ASP A 37 14.24 31.81 -16.77
CA ASP A 37 13.61 33.10 -16.57
C ASP A 37 13.00 33.20 -15.16
N PRO A 38 13.21 34.32 -14.42
CA PRO A 38 12.63 34.50 -13.08
C PRO A 38 11.10 34.38 -13.03
N SER A 39 10.39 34.75 -14.09
CA SER A 39 8.94 34.57 -14.19
C SER A 39 8.55 33.12 -14.27
N LEU A 40 9.33 32.28 -14.97
CA LEU A 40 9.14 30.84 -15.05
C LEU A 40 9.41 30.17 -13.69
N LEU A 41 10.46 30.62 -12.97
CA LEU A 41 10.73 30.13 -11.62
C LEU A 41 9.55 30.38 -10.68
N LEU A 42 9.02 31.61 -10.69
CA LEU A 42 7.86 31.98 -9.87
C LEU A 42 6.62 31.16 -10.25
N ALA A 43 6.34 31.01 -11.53
CA ALA A 43 5.22 30.22 -12.03
C ALA A 43 5.35 28.74 -11.61
N ALA A 44 6.55 28.17 -11.68
CA ALA A 44 6.83 26.79 -11.29
C ALA A 44 6.69 26.61 -9.75
N GLU A 45 7.13 27.58 -8.96
CA GLU A 45 6.93 27.57 -7.50
C GLU A 45 5.44 27.60 -7.14
N LEU A 46 4.67 28.47 -7.77
CA LEU A 46 3.23 28.54 -7.58
C LEU A 46 2.54 27.24 -7.99
N ALA A 47 2.92 26.67 -9.13
CA ALA A 47 2.39 25.38 -9.59
C ALA A 47 2.70 24.26 -8.58
N GLY A 48 3.93 24.21 -8.06
CA GLY A 48 4.34 23.26 -7.02
C GLY A 48 3.48 23.39 -5.75
N LYS A 49 3.24 24.60 -5.27
CA LYS A 49 2.37 24.89 -4.13
C LYS A 49 0.92 24.47 -4.38
N MET A 50 0.39 24.77 -5.57
CA MET A 50 -0.98 24.36 -5.94
C MET A 50 -1.13 22.85 -6.00
N ILE A 51 -0.16 22.14 -6.59
CA ILE A 51 -0.16 20.68 -6.65
C ILE A 51 -0.06 20.09 -5.24
N SER A 52 0.84 20.63 -4.40
CA SER A 52 0.98 20.21 -2.99
C SER A 52 -0.34 20.31 -2.24
N LEU A 53 -1.05 21.42 -2.35
CA LEU A 53 -2.37 21.62 -1.73
C LEU A 53 -3.42 20.64 -2.27
N ARG A 54 -3.40 20.36 -3.57
CA ARG A 54 -4.33 19.39 -4.18
C ARG A 54 -4.06 17.97 -3.70
N VAL A 55 -2.79 17.55 -3.64
CA VAL A 55 -2.41 16.23 -3.12
C VAL A 55 -2.80 16.13 -1.65
N GLN A 56 -2.45 17.13 -0.82
CA GLN A 56 -2.83 17.16 0.59
C GLN A 56 -4.34 17.04 0.79
N HIS A 57 -5.13 17.79 0.02
CA HIS A 57 -6.59 17.70 0.08
C HIS A 57 -7.10 16.32 -0.32
N ALA A 58 -6.56 15.71 -1.38
CA ALA A 58 -6.96 14.38 -1.82
C ALA A 58 -6.67 13.32 -0.75
N VAL A 59 -5.48 13.33 -0.16
CA VAL A 59 -5.08 12.42 0.92
C VAL A 59 -6.00 12.60 2.13
N LYS A 60 -6.22 13.83 2.60
CA LYS A 60 -7.10 14.11 3.75
C LYS A 60 -8.55 13.69 3.50
N THR A 61 -9.06 13.91 2.29
CA THR A 61 -10.43 13.50 1.93
C THR A 61 -10.59 11.98 1.94
N GLN A 62 -9.61 11.26 1.40
CA GLN A 62 -9.61 9.81 1.42
C GLN A 62 -9.61 9.28 2.87
N HIS A 63 -8.74 9.79 3.74
CA HIS A 63 -8.69 9.44 5.17
C HIS A 63 -10.03 9.70 5.88
N GLN A 64 -10.63 10.87 5.67
CA GLN A 64 -11.91 11.20 6.29
C GLN A 64 -13.04 10.27 5.84
N THR A 65 -13.04 9.88 4.57
CA THR A 65 -14.03 8.94 4.02
C THR A 65 -13.88 7.57 4.65
N SER A 66 -12.67 7.02 4.70
CA SER A 66 -12.38 5.74 5.34
C SER A 66 -12.77 5.76 6.83
N LYS A 67 -12.38 6.81 7.55
CA LYS A 67 -12.74 6.97 8.98
C LYS A 67 -14.24 7.00 9.22
N ARG A 68 -15.01 7.72 8.38
CA ARG A 68 -16.50 7.77 8.49
C ARG A 68 -17.10 6.39 8.25
N THR A 69 -16.61 5.65 7.26
CA THR A 69 -17.09 4.30 6.97
C THR A 69 -16.78 3.36 8.12
N CYS A 70 -15.57 3.37 8.66
CA CYS A 70 -15.19 2.60 9.85
C CYS A 70 -16.08 2.93 11.06
N MET A 71 -16.32 4.21 11.35
CA MET A 71 -17.20 4.63 12.44
C MET A 71 -18.65 4.17 12.23
N SER A 72 -19.17 4.23 11.01
CA SER A 72 -20.52 3.74 10.69
C SER A 72 -20.67 2.26 10.98
N ILE A 73 -19.66 1.47 10.60
CA ILE A 73 -19.64 0.02 10.85
C ILE A 73 -19.47 -0.26 12.34
N ALA A 74 -18.55 0.43 13.02
CA ALA A 74 -18.36 0.28 14.47
C ALA A 74 -19.65 0.58 15.25
N ASN A 75 -20.38 1.62 14.88
CA ASN A 75 -21.67 1.96 15.51
C ASN A 75 -22.74 0.87 15.29
N LYS A 76 -22.79 0.30 14.08
CA LYS A 76 -23.67 -0.85 13.80
C LYS A 76 -23.29 -2.05 14.69
N PHE A 77 -21.99 -2.26 14.92
CA PHE A 77 -21.46 -3.32 15.76
C PHE A 77 -21.85 -3.16 17.23
N LEU A 78 -21.77 -1.94 17.75
CA LEU A 78 -22.10 -1.63 19.15
C LEU A 78 -23.59 -1.76 19.44
N SER A 79 -24.45 -1.72 18.41
CA SER A 79 -25.90 -1.83 18.55
C SER A 79 -26.43 -3.27 18.51
N VAL A 80 -25.56 -4.29 18.39
CA VAL A 80 -25.97 -5.70 18.32
C VAL A 80 -26.05 -6.30 19.73
N ASP A 81 -27.22 -6.87 20.05
CA ASP A 81 -27.48 -7.57 21.32
C ASP A 81 -26.62 -8.84 21.46
N ASP A 82 -26.17 -9.14 22.67
CA ASP A 82 -25.11 -10.10 23.03
C ASP A 82 -25.48 -11.60 22.88
N SER A 83 -26.51 -11.98 22.16
CA SER A 83 -26.84 -13.39 21.95
C SER A 83 -25.90 -14.02 20.90
N SER A 84 -25.33 -15.19 21.18
CA SER A 84 -24.38 -15.89 20.30
C SER A 84 -24.95 -16.20 18.90
N LEU A 85 -26.27 -16.40 18.79
CA LEU A 85 -26.97 -16.58 17.52
C LEU A 85 -27.05 -15.26 16.72
N ALA A 86 -27.17 -14.13 17.41
CA ALA A 86 -27.17 -12.81 16.81
C ALA A 86 -25.79 -12.47 16.21
N ILE A 87 -24.70 -12.93 16.82
CA ILE A 87 -23.34 -12.67 16.34
C ILE A 87 -23.07 -13.32 14.98
N GLN A 88 -23.42 -14.61 14.79
CA GLN A 88 -23.23 -15.28 13.50
C GLN A 88 -24.09 -14.66 12.39
N THR A 89 -25.36 -14.39 12.68
CA THR A 89 -26.26 -13.72 11.73
C THR A 89 -25.78 -12.31 11.41
N TYR A 90 -25.19 -11.63 12.40
CA TYR A 90 -24.62 -10.31 12.23
C TYR A 90 -23.45 -10.33 11.25
N TRP A 91 -22.50 -11.25 11.40
CA TRP A 91 -21.34 -11.36 10.49
C TRP A 91 -21.78 -11.61 9.05
N GLN A 92 -22.77 -12.45 8.82
CA GLN A 92 -23.35 -12.70 7.50
C GLN A 92 -23.94 -11.43 6.87
N ARG A 93 -24.55 -10.56 7.67
CA ARG A 93 -25.12 -9.29 7.18
C ARG A 93 -24.04 -8.21 7.01
N ALA A 94 -23.06 -8.18 7.90
CA ALA A 94 -22.01 -7.17 7.90
C ALA A 94 -20.89 -7.45 6.86
N GLN A 95 -20.81 -8.66 6.29
CA GLN A 95 -19.72 -9.05 5.39
C GLN A 95 -19.52 -8.05 4.24
N THR A 96 -20.60 -7.60 3.59
CA THR A 96 -20.53 -6.67 2.47
C THR A 96 -20.00 -5.30 2.90
N ASP A 97 -20.48 -4.79 4.03
CA ASP A 97 -20.00 -3.53 4.60
C ASP A 97 -18.53 -3.62 5.01
N LEU A 98 -18.13 -4.74 5.64
CA LEU A 98 -16.75 -4.99 6.08
C LEU A 98 -15.80 -5.16 4.90
N MET A 99 -16.18 -5.94 3.90
CA MET A 99 -15.36 -6.09 2.67
C MET A 99 -15.28 -4.79 1.87
N GLY A 100 -16.22 -3.88 2.05
CA GLY A 100 -16.19 -2.55 1.45
C GLY A 100 -15.27 -1.55 2.17
N LEU A 101 -14.77 -1.87 3.38
CA LEU A 101 -13.83 -0.99 4.11
C LEU A 101 -12.48 -0.90 3.42
N PHE A 102 -11.98 -2.04 2.98
CA PHE A 102 -10.68 -2.18 2.35
C PHE A 102 -10.83 -2.98 1.06
N PRO A 103 -10.10 -2.63 -0.01
CA PRO A 103 -10.05 -3.46 -1.20
C PRO A 103 -9.50 -4.84 -0.83
N CYS A 104 -10.36 -5.85 -0.71
CA CYS A 104 -10.01 -7.22 -0.37
C CYS A 104 -10.85 -8.22 -1.16
N ASP A 105 -10.32 -9.43 -1.34
CA ASP A 105 -10.98 -10.51 -2.07
C ASP A 105 -11.70 -11.47 -1.12
N GLY A 106 -11.27 -11.51 0.14
CA GLY A 106 -11.84 -12.34 1.18
C GLY A 106 -11.79 -11.68 2.56
N LEU A 107 -12.69 -12.14 3.43
CA LEU A 107 -12.79 -11.73 4.83
C LEU A 107 -12.93 -12.97 5.69
N ALA A 108 -12.21 -13.02 6.79
CA ALA A 108 -12.48 -13.99 7.85
C ALA A 108 -12.69 -13.27 9.17
N VAL A 109 -13.61 -13.79 9.96
CA VAL A 109 -13.90 -13.33 11.33
C VAL A 109 -13.64 -14.48 12.27
N MET A 110 -12.66 -14.30 13.12
CA MET A 110 -12.31 -15.26 14.17
C MET A 110 -12.88 -14.79 15.50
N VAL A 111 -13.61 -15.66 16.17
CA VAL A 111 -14.16 -15.45 17.52
C VAL A 111 -13.72 -16.63 18.39
N GLY A 112 -12.77 -16.41 19.29
CA GLY A 112 -12.10 -17.51 19.97
C GLY A 112 -11.44 -18.48 19.01
N ASN A 113 -11.94 -19.72 18.92
CA ASN A 113 -11.46 -20.73 17.97
C ASN A 113 -12.35 -20.90 16.71
N ASP A 114 -13.50 -20.23 16.69
CA ASP A 114 -14.41 -20.31 15.56
C ASP A 114 -14.05 -19.32 14.48
N ILE A 115 -14.02 -19.77 13.21
CA ILE A 115 -13.74 -18.92 12.07
C ILE A 115 -14.90 -19.00 11.09
N ASN A 116 -15.43 -17.83 10.75
CA ASN A 116 -16.36 -17.62 9.65
C ASN A 116 -15.63 -16.89 8.51
N ALA A 117 -15.66 -17.46 7.31
CA ALA A 117 -14.96 -16.93 6.14
C ALA A 117 -15.96 -16.57 5.04
N PHE A 118 -15.66 -15.50 4.30
CA PHE A 118 -16.47 -14.94 3.24
C PHE A 118 -15.57 -14.57 2.06
N GLY A 119 -16.09 -14.67 0.84
CA GLY A 119 -15.33 -14.39 -0.38
C GLY A 119 -14.23 -15.43 -0.63
N ASP A 120 -13.14 -15.00 -1.25
CA ASP A 120 -11.98 -15.84 -1.54
C ASP A 120 -11.13 -16.03 -0.28
N ALA A 121 -11.34 -17.11 0.43
CA ALA A 121 -10.60 -17.43 1.64
C ALA A 121 -9.97 -18.83 1.56
N PRO A 122 -8.78 -19.05 2.15
CA PRO A 122 -8.16 -20.37 2.23
C PRO A 122 -8.88 -21.27 3.25
N SER A 123 -8.38 -22.49 3.45
CA SER A 123 -8.97 -23.43 4.40
C SER A 123 -8.97 -22.89 5.84
N LYS A 124 -9.88 -23.37 6.68
CA LYS A 124 -9.94 -22.97 8.11
C LYS A 124 -8.61 -23.20 8.83
N THR A 125 -7.91 -24.29 8.52
CA THR A 125 -6.59 -24.56 9.09
C THR A 125 -5.58 -23.49 8.72
N THR A 126 -5.52 -23.09 7.45
CA THR A 126 -4.66 -22.01 6.97
C THR A 126 -5.05 -20.64 7.57
N LEU A 127 -6.36 -20.41 7.75
CA LEU A 127 -6.82 -19.18 8.43
C LEU A 127 -6.36 -19.11 9.90
N HIS A 128 -6.34 -20.24 10.62
CA HIS A 128 -5.77 -20.30 11.97
C HIS A 128 -4.27 -19.98 11.97
N GLU A 129 -3.52 -20.52 10.99
CA GLU A 129 -2.09 -20.21 10.84
C GLU A 129 -1.90 -18.71 10.55
N ILE A 130 -2.68 -18.11 9.66
CA ILE A 130 -2.65 -16.67 9.39
C ILE A 130 -2.98 -15.87 10.66
N CYS A 131 -4.05 -16.21 11.37
CA CYS A 131 -4.45 -15.54 12.62
C CYS A 131 -3.38 -15.63 13.72
N SER A 132 -2.53 -16.66 13.71
CA SER A 132 -1.44 -16.81 14.67
C SER A 132 -0.30 -15.80 14.47
N LEU A 133 -0.20 -15.17 13.31
CA LEU A 133 0.78 -14.10 13.04
C LEU A 133 0.49 -12.83 13.86
N CYS A 134 -0.77 -12.65 14.28
CA CYS A 134 -1.15 -11.54 15.15
C CYS A 134 -1.31 -12.05 16.59
N PRO A 135 -0.51 -11.54 17.57
CA PRO A 135 -0.62 -11.94 18.96
C PRO A 135 -2.04 -11.75 19.53
N ASN A 136 -2.44 -12.64 20.42
CA ASN A 136 -3.76 -12.54 21.08
C ASN A 136 -3.82 -11.42 22.15
N GLN A 137 -2.65 -10.88 22.54
CA GLN A 137 -2.54 -9.80 23.52
C GLN A 137 -1.99 -8.57 22.80
N GLY A 138 -2.82 -7.56 22.60
CA GLY A 138 -2.45 -6.28 22.02
C GLY A 138 -3.44 -5.82 20.95
N ASP A 139 -3.46 -4.51 20.73
CA ASP A 139 -4.30 -3.83 19.74
C ASP A 139 -3.53 -3.55 18.44
N THR A 140 -2.33 -4.15 18.28
CA THR A 140 -1.47 -3.86 17.14
C THR A 140 -1.91 -4.68 15.93
N PRO A 141 -2.35 -4.03 14.85
CA PRO A 141 -2.66 -4.71 13.61
C PRO A 141 -1.43 -5.40 13.00
N PHE A 142 -1.66 -6.47 12.24
CA PHE A 142 -0.63 -7.14 11.46
C PHE A 142 -0.94 -6.97 9.97
N PHE A 143 0.08 -6.67 9.18
CA PHE A 143 -0.02 -6.48 7.73
C PHE A 143 1.05 -7.29 7.02
N ALA A 144 0.67 -7.97 5.96
CA ALA A 144 1.60 -8.61 5.04
C ALA A 144 1.02 -8.60 3.62
N ASP A 145 1.84 -8.22 2.65
CA ASP A 145 1.57 -8.35 1.22
C ASP A 145 2.12 -9.64 0.62
N ASN A 146 2.99 -10.31 1.36
CA ASN A 146 3.58 -11.60 1.02
C ASN A 146 3.51 -12.57 2.20
N LEU A 147 2.39 -13.27 2.33
CA LEU A 147 2.19 -14.24 3.41
C LEU A 147 3.15 -15.43 3.33
N GLN A 148 3.64 -15.79 2.14
CA GLN A 148 4.55 -16.93 1.97
C GLN A 148 5.87 -16.73 2.71
N THR A 149 6.31 -15.48 2.91
CA THR A 149 7.52 -15.18 3.71
C THR A 149 7.33 -15.42 5.20
N HIS A 150 6.10 -15.26 5.69
CA HIS A 150 5.75 -15.47 7.10
C HIS A 150 5.32 -16.90 7.39
N LEU A 151 4.69 -17.54 6.42
CA LEU A 151 4.14 -18.90 6.51
C LEU A 151 4.61 -19.78 5.34
N PRO A 152 5.89 -20.14 5.27
CA PRO A 152 6.48 -20.81 4.11
C PRO A 152 5.87 -22.20 3.83
N ASN A 153 5.32 -22.86 4.83
CA ASN A 153 4.73 -24.21 4.72
C ASN A 153 3.20 -24.21 4.62
N ALA A 154 2.55 -23.04 4.73
CA ALA A 154 1.10 -22.97 4.68
C ALA A 154 0.55 -23.11 3.27
N LYS A 155 -0.60 -23.77 3.14
CA LYS A 155 -1.30 -23.91 1.86
C LYS A 155 -2.17 -22.67 1.60
N LEU A 156 -1.54 -21.58 1.22
CA LEU A 156 -2.18 -20.28 1.02
C LEU A 156 -3.11 -20.24 -0.21
N GLY A 157 -2.94 -21.15 -1.17
CA GLY A 157 -3.75 -21.16 -2.40
C GLY A 157 -3.58 -19.89 -3.21
N LYS A 158 -4.66 -19.14 -3.40
CA LYS A 158 -4.66 -17.84 -4.09
C LYS A 158 -4.30 -16.66 -3.17
N THR A 159 -4.28 -16.84 -1.85
CA THR A 159 -4.08 -15.76 -0.89
C THR A 159 -2.63 -15.33 -0.88
N GLY A 160 -2.37 -14.07 -1.20
CA GLY A 160 -1.03 -13.47 -1.22
C GLY A 160 -0.75 -12.58 -0.02
N GLY A 161 -1.75 -11.83 0.45
CA GLY A 161 -1.63 -10.88 1.54
C GLY A 161 -2.75 -10.97 2.56
N ALA A 162 -2.48 -10.49 3.76
CA ALA A 162 -3.48 -10.36 4.81
C ALA A 162 -3.25 -9.11 5.66
N MET A 163 -4.37 -8.56 6.15
CA MET A 163 -4.43 -7.59 7.21
C MET A 163 -5.25 -8.18 8.35
N ILE A 164 -4.70 -8.20 9.56
CA ILE A 164 -5.34 -8.75 10.75
C ILE A 164 -5.55 -7.63 11.74
N LEU A 165 -6.81 -7.36 12.06
CA LEU A 165 -7.22 -6.37 13.06
C LEU A 165 -7.73 -7.07 14.32
N PRO A 166 -6.98 -7.05 15.43
CA PRO A 166 -7.48 -7.55 16.70
C PRO A 166 -8.48 -6.57 17.30
N LEU A 167 -9.62 -7.05 17.76
CA LEU A 167 -10.62 -6.25 18.47
C LEU A 167 -10.54 -6.60 19.98
N ALA A 168 -9.69 -5.88 20.70
CA ALA A 168 -9.31 -6.19 22.09
C ALA A 168 -10.45 -6.18 23.10
N GLN A 169 -11.51 -5.42 22.86
CA GLN A 169 -12.58 -5.21 23.86
C GLN A 169 -13.61 -6.33 23.92
N LYS A 170 -13.62 -7.30 23.00
CA LYS A 170 -14.62 -8.38 22.96
C LYS A 170 -13.99 -9.76 22.76
N GLY A 171 -13.25 -10.24 23.76
CA GLY A 171 -12.99 -11.69 23.90
C GLY A 171 -12.26 -12.37 22.75
N GLY A 172 -11.23 -11.75 22.17
CA GLY A 172 -10.39 -12.41 21.17
C GLY A 172 -11.00 -12.46 19.77
N ILE A 173 -11.72 -11.43 19.38
CA ILE A 173 -12.20 -11.28 17.99
C ILE A 173 -11.08 -10.73 17.12
N LYS A 174 -10.86 -11.37 15.96
CA LYS A 174 -9.95 -10.87 14.91
C LYS A 174 -10.70 -10.74 13.59
N LEU A 175 -10.57 -9.61 12.93
CA LEU A 175 -10.97 -9.42 11.55
C LEU A 175 -9.76 -9.65 10.66
N VAL A 176 -9.90 -10.50 9.64
CA VAL A 176 -8.82 -10.84 8.72
C VAL A 176 -9.27 -10.52 7.31
N PHE A 177 -8.69 -9.47 6.74
CA PHE A 177 -8.91 -9.11 5.34
C PHE A 177 -7.84 -9.80 4.50
N LEU A 178 -8.27 -10.43 3.40
CA LEU A 178 -7.42 -11.25 2.56
C LEU A 178 -7.37 -10.66 1.16
N ARG A 179 -6.17 -10.62 0.59
CA ARG A 179 -5.93 -10.24 -0.81
C ARG A 179 -5.34 -11.42 -1.57
N ASN A 180 -5.85 -11.65 -2.77
CA ASN A 180 -5.31 -12.66 -3.65
C ASN A 180 -3.93 -12.26 -4.19
N LEU A 181 -3.20 -13.26 -4.65
CA LEU A 181 -1.98 -13.06 -5.42
C LEU A 181 -2.29 -12.18 -6.62
N ALA A 182 -1.53 -11.11 -6.77
CA ALA A 182 -1.63 -10.21 -7.91
C ALA A 182 -0.32 -10.23 -8.70
N GLU A 183 -0.42 -10.29 -10.01
CA GLU A 183 0.72 -10.01 -10.87
C GLU A 183 0.80 -8.49 -11.04
N THR A 184 1.64 -7.85 -10.26
CA THR A 184 1.83 -6.40 -10.34
C THR A 184 2.91 -6.11 -11.37
N GLN A 185 2.58 -5.27 -12.35
CA GLN A 185 3.52 -4.77 -13.33
C GLN A 185 3.91 -3.34 -12.96
N VAL A 186 5.15 -3.15 -12.55
CA VAL A 186 5.72 -1.82 -12.36
C VAL A 186 6.46 -1.43 -13.63
N ARG A 187 6.07 -0.31 -14.22
CA ARG A 187 6.72 0.23 -15.42
C ARG A 187 7.76 1.25 -15.01
N TRP A 188 9.00 0.98 -15.33
CA TRP A 188 10.12 1.88 -15.10
C TRP A 188 10.53 2.55 -16.40
N ALA A 189 10.96 3.80 -16.34
CA ALA A 189 11.67 4.43 -17.44
C ALA A 189 13.12 3.92 -17.48
N GLY A 190 13.36 2.89 -18.25
CA GLY A 190 14.65 2.18 -18.34
C GLY A 190 14.82 1.07 -17.31
N THR A 191 15.78 0.18 -17.53
CA THR A 191 16.10 -0.93 -16.63
C THR A 191 16.60 -0.42 -15.28
N PRO A 192 16.25 -1.06 -14.15
CA PRO A 192 16.72 -0.66 -12.82
C PRO A 192 18.23 -0.86 -12.64
N ASN A 193 18.83 -1.74 -13.43
CA ASN A 193 20.26 -1.99 -13.41
C ASN A 193 20.99 -0.85 -14.12
N LYS A 194 21.97 -0.26 -13.45
CA LYS A 194 22.88 0.72 -14.03
C LYS A 194 24.01 -0.03 -14.73
N ASP A 195 24.28 0.32 -15.97
CA ASP A 195 25.45 -0.21 -16.66
C ASP A 195 26.73 0.24 -15.96
N VAL A 196 27.58 -0.71 -15.68
CA VAL A 196 28.91 -0.45 -15.09
C VAL A 196 29.86 -0.24 -16.27
N VAL A 197 30.35 0.98 -16.41
CA VAL A 197 31.36 1.32 -17.40
C VAL A 197 32.73 1.35 -16.73
N TRP A 198 33.66 0.56 -17.24
CA TRP A 198 35.05 0.57 -16.82
C TRP A 198 35.78 1.69 -17.55
N ASP A 199 36.38 2.60 -16.77
CA ASP A 199 37.22 3.66 -17.29
C ASP A 199 38.61 3.49 -16.65
N GLY A 200 39.47 2.71 -17.29
CA GLY A 200 40.73 2.24 -16.72
C GLY A 200 40.49 1.37 -15.48
N ASP A 201 41.15 1.73 -14.35
CA ASP A 201 40.99 1.03 -13.05
C ASP A 201 39.81 1.55 -12.22
N THR A 202 39.01 2.48 -12.71
CA THR A 202 37.89 3.06 -11.99
C THR A 202 36.54 2.58 -12.54
N ILE A 203 35.65 2.19 -11.62
CA ILE A 203 34.28 1.83 -11.95
C ILE A 203 33.44 3.10 -11.97
N ARG A 204 32.81 3.39 -13.09
CA ARG A 204 31.79 4.44 -13.24
C ARG A 204 30.42 3.82 -13.46
N LEU A 205 29.43 4.32 -12.74
CA LEU A 205 28.03 4.02 -13.04
C LEU A 205 27.62 4.84 -14.25
N GLY A 206 27.31 4.15 -15.35
CA GLY A 206 26.80 4.78 -16.57
C GLY A 206 25.38 5.35 -16.37
N PRO A 207 24.96 6.30 -17.21
CA PRO A 207 23.57 6.70 -17.29
C PRO A 207 22.72 5.52 -17.76
N ARG A 208 21.44 5.53 -17.45
CA ARG A 208 20.48 4.61 -18.08
C ARG A 208 20.43 4.97 -19.56
N ASN A 209 20.88 4.08 -20.42
CA ASN A 209 21.02 4.34 -21.85
C ASN A 209 19.71 4.31 -22.64
N THR A 210 18.62 3.83 -22.04
CA THR A 210 17.32 3.76 -22.70
C THR A 210 16.23 4.25 -21.79
N PHE A 211 15.32 5.05 -22.34
CA PHE A 211 14.03 5.38 -21.72
C PHE A 211 12.94 4.36 -22.12
N GLU A 212 13.35 3.23 -22.69
CA GLU A 212 12.42 2.15 -23.01
C GLU A 212 11.74 1.65 -21.74
N THR A 213 10.45 1.41 -21.86
CA THR A 213 9.66 0.94 -20.72
C THR A 213 10.15 -0.45 -20.27
N TYR A 214 10.80 -0.51 -19.13
CA TYR A 214 11.09 -1.77 -18.46
C TYR A 214 9.89 -2.16 -17.60
N VAL A 215 9.39 -3.38 -17.80
CA VAL A 215 8.27 -3.92 -17.01
C VAL A 215 8.81 -4.91 -16.02
N GLU A 216 8.83 -4.53 -14.75
CA GLU A 216 9.11 -5.43 -13.66
C GLU A 216 7.80 -6.13 -13.26
N ARG A 217 7.81 -7.46 -13.30
CA ARG A 217 6.68 -8.29 -12.87
C ARG A 217 6.96 -8.87 -11.51
N THR A 218 6.20 -8.47 -10.52
CA THR A 218 6.28 -9.04 -9.18
C THR A 218 5.25 -10.16 -9.05
N LYS A 219 5.71 -11.37 -8.73
CA LYS A 219 4.87 -12.55 -8.51
C LYS A 219 4.95 -12.98 -7.05
N GLY A 220 3.91 -13.66 -6.56
CA GLY A 220 3.89 -14.22 -5.21
C GLY A 220 3.52 -13.24 -4.11
N ARG A 221 3.02 -12.04 -4.48
CA ARG A 221 2.53 -11.02 -3.54
C ARG A 221 1.11 -10.61 -3.90
N SER A 222 0.40 -10.05 -2.95
CA SER A 222 -0.82 -9.29 -3.21
C SER A 222 -0.47 -7.84 -3.60
N VAL A 223 -1.49 -7.05 -3.93
CA VAL A 223 -1.36 -5.59 -3.93
C VAL A 223 -0.98 -5.13 -2.53
N GLU A 224 -0.04 -4.19 -2.41
CA GLU A 224 0.40 -3.63 -1.13
C GLU A 224 -0.76 -2.94 -0.39
N TRP A 225 -0.77 -3.07 0.95
CA TRP A 225 -1.68 -2.29 1.80
C TRP A 225 -1.25 -0.83 1.75
N ALA A 226 -2.16 0.06 1.36
CA ALA A 226 -1.86 1.49 1.30
C ALA A 226 -1.67 2.06 2.72
N ALA A 227 -0.89 3.13 2.85
CA ALA A 227 -0.74 3.83 4.13
C ALA A 227 -2.11 4.25 4.71
N GLY A 228 -3.06 4.66 3.86
CA GLY A 228 -4.43 4.96 4.27
C GLY A 228 -5.30 3.77 4.68
N ASP A 229 -4.86 2.53 4.42
CA ASP A 229 -5.50 1.31 4.94
C ASP A 229 -5.00 0.99 6.37
N ILE A 230 -3.82 1.55 6.74
CA ILE A 230 -3.08 1.21 7.96
C ILE A 230 -3.31 2.23 9.09
N GLU A 231 -3.53 3.50 8.77
CA GLU A 231 -3.82 4.59 9.72
C GLU A 231 -5.31 4.69 10.09
#